data_8af081e8d156f7785cb2353770249461
#
_entry.id   8af081e8d156f7785cb2353770249461
#
_cell.length_a   1.000
_cell.length_b   1.000
_cell.length_c   1.000
_cell.angle_alpha   90.00
_cell.angle_beta   90.00
_cell.angle_gamma   90.00
#
_symmetry.space_group_name_H-M   'P 1'
#
loop_
_entity.id
_entity.type
_entity.pdbx_description
1 polymer ?
#
loop_
_entity_poly.entity_id
_entity_poly.type
_entity_poly.pdbx_seq_one_letter_code
_entity_poly.pdbx_strand_id
1 'polypeptide(L)'
;MERCHGRLKSSFLDKILGRIDRLDTEGLQSVVQRLEEQRQFFETVFNVIEDGILVVNWKGRIQYCNQAAGELLGVDARSMDESPVSRLIPEFQWEHFISSVSHEPSPGMVRLEFSLSYPKTRFLRLYGAAIEQQEVDESSYVLVLHDATETRKQTVEAIESERIHTLTLLAGSVAHEIGNPLNALHIHLQLIGREAAKVREMFSQQPPPPKRGRGRPPKAQAETPNPAAIDQSLRRLEEFVSVSRGEIHRLELIITQFLQAIRPSAPDRKPDQLNAIVLETLDLLGPEIINRGIELIKDLDEQLPDPPLDRSQIKQVLVNLIKNAMQAMDKDGLLTVRTQRDADGVWLFVEDNGSGISKERISRIFEPYFTTKRKGTGLGLMIVHRIIRDHGGRIMVEPNQPSGTIFRLWLPLFEEQDRLLGDVSDTQC
;
A
#
# COMPACT_ATOMS: atom_id res chain seq x y z
N MET A 1 -40.08 -15.32 1.82
CA MET A 1 -39.44 -15.44 0.51
C MET A 1 -38.82 -16.81 0.44
N GLU A 2 -39.37 -17.63 -0.41
CA GLU A 2 -39.14 -19.07 -0.48
C GLU A 2 -37.76 -19.42 -0.99
N ARG A 3 -37.09 -20.33 -0.28
CA ARG A 3 -35.80 -20.88 -0.66
C ARG A 3 -35.98 -21.83 -1.83
N CYS A 4 -35.45 -21.49 -3.02
CA CYS A 4 -35.27 -22.45 -4.10
C CYS A 4 -34.14 -23.43 -3.75
N HIS A 5 -34.45 -24.46 -2.99
CA HIS A 5 -33.64 -25.67 -2.89
C HIS A 5 -33.91 -26.50 -4.14
N GLY A 6 -33.03 -26.39 -5.11
CA GLY A 6 -32.98 -27.31 -6.25
C GLY A 6 -32.51 -28.69 -5.79
N ARG A 7 -33.40 -29.47 -5.21
CA ARG A 7 -33.24 -30.92 -5.09
C ARG A 7 -33.15 -31.48 -6.53
N LEU A 8 -31.93 -31.79 -6.96
CA LEU A 8 -31.78 -32.78 -8.05
C LEU A 8 -32.46 -34.05 -7.56
N LYS A 9 -33.67 -34.23 -8.03
CA LYS A 9 -34.47 -35.42 -7.71
C LYS A 9 -33.71 -36.64 -8.20
N SER A 10 -33.16 -37.46 -7.33
CA SER A 10 -32.61 -38.79 -7.59
C SER A 10 -33.73 -39.78 -7.98
N SER A 11 -34.74 -39.28 -8.64
CA SER A 11 -35.99 -39.99 -8.98
C SER A 11 -35.80 -41.24 -9.83
N PHE A 12 -34.62 -41.43 -10.44
CA PHE A 12 -34.36 -42.60 -11.28
C PHE A 12 -33.69 -43.71 -10.47
N LEU A 13 -32.65 -43.42 -9.71
CA LEU A 13 -31.98 -44.40 -8.86
C LEU A 13 -32.90 -44.94 -7.76
N ASP A 14 -33.68 -44.08 -7.11
CA ASP A 14 -34.65 -44.54 -6.09
C ASP A 14 -35.75 -45.44 -6.66
N LYS A 15 -36.17 -45.18 -7.93
CA LYS A 15 -37.14 -46.03 -8.60
C LYS A 15 -36.55 -47.37 -9.02
N ILE A 16 -35.25 -47.45 -9.28
CA ILE A 16 -34.54 -48.67 -9.63
C ILE A 16 -34.21 -49.49 -8.41
N LEU A 17 -33.68 -48.89 -7.34
CA LEU A 17 -33.37 -49.55 -6.06
C LEU A 17 -34.59 -50.23 -5.47
N GLY A 18 -35.78 -49.60 -5.57
CA GLY A 18 -37.04 -50.21 -5.15
C GLY A 18 -37.61 -51.32 -6.05
N ARG A 19 -36.95 -51.66 -7.15
CA ARG A 19 -37.39 -52.66 -8.14
C ARG A 19 -36.31 -53.63 -8.61
N ILE A 20 -35.10 -53.56 -8.08
CA ILE A 20 -33.96 -54.39 -8.51
C ILE A 20 -34.30 -55.87 -8.48
N ASP A 21 -35.02 -56.36 -7.49
CA ASP A 21 -35.43 -57.76 -7.37
C ASP A 21 -36.48 -58.23 -8.39
N ARG A 22 -36.97 -57.29 -9.25
CA ARG A 22 -38.02 -57.57 -10.26
C ARG A 22 -37.53 -57.25 -11.68
N LEU A 23 -36.28 -56.84 -11.85
CA LEU A 23 -35.70 -56.60 -13.18
C LEU A 23 -35.21 -57.92 -13.76
N ASP A 24 -35.62 -58.16 -15.01
CA ASP A 24 -35.05 -59.21 -15.82
C ASP A 24 -33.62 -58.82 -16.29
N THR A 25 -32.94 -59.77 -16.94
CA THR A 25 -31.56 -59.56 -17.38
C THR A 25 -31.43 -58.40 -18.35
N GLU A 26 -32.44 -58.13 -19.20
CA GLU A 26 -32.45 -57.03 -20.17
C GLU A 26 -32.64 -55.68 -19.44
N GLY A 27 -33.49 -55.61 -18.42
CA GLY A 27 -33.67 -54.44 -17.59
C GLY A 27 -32.40 -54.05 -16.79
N LEU A 28 -31.68 -55.03 -16.26
CA LEU A 28 -30.38 -54.84 -15.61
C LEU A 28 -29.32 -54.30 -16.57
N GLN A 29 -29.22 -54.87 -17.79
CA GLN A 29 -28.30 -54.39 -18.82
C GLN A 29 -28.61 -52.96 -19.21
N SER A 30 -29.87 -52.57 -19.38
CA SER A 30 -30.27 -51.19 -19.69
C SER A 30 -29.89 -50.20 -18.60
N VAL A 31 -29.99 -50.59 -17.33
CA VAL A 31 -29.60 -49.75 -16.16
C VAL A 31 -28.06 -49.58 -16.15
N VAL A 32 -27.31 -50.65 -16.30
CA VAL A 32 -25.84 -50.63 -16.33
C VAL A 32 -25.35 -49.73 -17.48
N GLN A 33 -25.92 -49.92 -18.68
CA GLN A 33 -25.56 -49.10 -19.83
C GLN A 33 -25.82 -47.63 -19.59
N ARG A 34 -26.95 -47.26 -19.01
CA ARG A 34 -27.29 -45.87 -18.71
C ARG A 34 -26.40 -45.27 -17.63
N LEU A 35 -26.00 -46.04 -16.62
CA LEU A 35 -25.05 -45.61 -15.61
C LEU A 35 -23.65 -45.36 -16.22
N GLU A 36 -23.24 -46.24 -17.16
CA GLU A 36 -21.97 -46.08 -17.86
C GLU A 36 -21.99 -44.85 -18.76
N GLU A 37 -23.08 -44.61 -19.51
CA GLU A 37 -23.26 -43.40 -20.31
C GLU A 37 -23.22 -42.13 -19.44
N GLN A 38 -23.87 -42.11 -18.25
CA GLN A 38 -23.81 -41.02 -17.33
C GLN A 38 -22.39 -40.81 -16.79
N ARG A 39 -21.71 -41.88 -16.41
CA ARG A 39 -20.33 -41.83 -15.94
C ARG A 39 -19.40 -41.23 -17.02
N GLN A 40 -19.47 -41.71 -18.24
CA GLN A 40 -18.69 -41.17 -19.35
C GLN A 40 -19.00 -39.71 -19.65
N PHE A 41 -20.25 -39.30 -19.52
CA PHE A 41 -20.65 -37.91 -19.66
C PHE A 41 -19.97 -37.04 -18.61
N PHE A 42 -20.01 -37.43 -17.34
CA PHE A 42 -19.34 -36.65 -16.24
C PHE A 42 -17.82 -36.64 -16.42
N GLU A 43 -17.19 -37.76 -16.74
CA GLU A 43 -15.76 -37.82 -17.01
C GLU A 43 -15.36 -36.87 -18.17
N THR A 44 -16.17 -36.84 -19.23
CA THR A 44 -15.93 -35.90 -20.34
C THR A 44 -16.06 -34.45 -19.90
N VAL A 45 -17.10 -34.11 -19.17
CA VAL A 45 -17.32 -32.73 -18.66
C VAL A 45 -16.18 -32.30 -17.76
N PHE A 46 -15.76 -33.14 -16.83
CA PHE A 46 -14.65 -32.80 -15.93
C PHE A 46 -13.30 -32.70 -16.62
N ASN A 47 -13.07 -33.47 -17.71
CA ASN A 47 -11.84 -33.39 -18.45
C ASN A 47 -11.78 -32.22 -19.47
N VAL A 48 -12.92 -31.60 -19.80
CA VAL A 48 -12.95 -30.37 -20.62
C VAL A 48 -12.62 -29.14 -19.77
N ILE A 49 -12.79 -29.22 -18.46
CA ILE A 49 -12.46 -28.13 -17.56
C ILE A 49 -10.93 -28.02 -17.45
N GLU A 50 -10.40 -26.80 -17.68
CA GLU A 50 -8.96 -26.51 -17.61
C GLU A 50 -8.44 -26.49 -16.16
N ASP A 51 -9.31 -26.32 -15.18
CA ASP A 51 -8.96 -26.39 -13.76
C ASP A 51 -8.78 -27.86 -13.33
N GLY A 52 -7.79 -28.10 -12.49
CA GLY A 52 -7.56 -29.40 -11.89
C GLY A 52 -8.64 -29.70 -10.84
N ILE A 53 -9.33 -30.84 -10.97
CA ILE A 53 -10.35 -31.28 -10.02
C ILE A 53 -9.88 -32.56 -9.33
N LEU A 54 -9.84 -32.52 -7.99
CA LEU A 54 -9.57 -33.66 -7.13
C LEU A 54 -10.78 -33.90 -6.22
N VAL A 55 -11.19 -35.16 -6.09
CA VAL A 55 -12.13 -35.58 -5.04
C VAL A 55 -11.34 -36.40 -4.04
N VAL A 56 -11.43 -36.01 -2.77
CA VAL A 56 -10.69 -36.65 -1.67
C VAL A 56 -11.66 -37.09 -0.57
N ASN A 57 -11.38 -38.24 0.04
CA ASN A 57 -12.13 -38.70 1.19
C ASN A 57 -11.74 -37.98 2.49
N TRP A 58 -12.44 -38.22 3.57
CA TRP A 58 -12.18 -37.62 4.88
C TRP A 58 -10.77 -37.92 5.43
N LYS A 59 -10.06 -38.96 4.94
CA LYS A 59 -8.66 -39.26 5.26
C LYS A 59 -7.64 -38.51 4.37
N GLY A 60 -8.10 -37.63 3.49
CA GLY A 60 -7.21 -36.94 2.55
C GLY A 60 -6.67 -37.79 1.41
N ARG A 61 -7.33 -38.96 1.11
CA ARG A 61 -6.96 -39.83 -0.02
C ARG A 61 -7.77 -39.48 -1.25
N ILE A 62 -7.12 -39.42 -2.39
CA ILE A 62 -7.73 -39.08 -3.67
C ILE A 62 -8.60 -40.26 -4.14
N GLN A 63 -9.84 -39.94 -4.45
CA GLN A 63 -10.82 -40.87 -5.01
C GLN A 63 -11.07 -40.63 -6.50
N TYR A 64 -10.84 -39.40 -6.96
CA TYR A 64 -10.97 -38.98 -8.35
C TYR A 64 -10.04 -37.86 -8.67
N CYS A 65 -9.54 -37.84 -9.90
CA CYS A 65 -8.68 -36.81 -10.44
C CYS A 65 -9.00 -36.64 -11.93
N ASN A 66 -9.23 -35.42 -12.40
CA ASN A 66 -9.37 -35.13 -13.81
C ASN A 66 -7.99 -35.03 -14.50
N GLN A 67 -7.97 -35.01 -15.83
CA GLN A 67 -6.74 -34.89 -16.61
C GLN A 67 -5.96 -33.60 -16.30
N ALA A 68 -6.66 -32.46 -16.15
CA ALA A 68 -6.04 -31.18 -15.85
C ALA A 68 -5.27 -31.19 -14.52
N ALA A 69 -5.81 -31.81 -13.47
CA ALA A 69 -5.10 -31.97 -12.19
C ALA A 69 -3.81 -32.79 -12.36
N GLY A 70 -3.84 -33.86 -13.16
CA GLY A 70 -2.66 -34.64 -13.52
C GLY A 70 -1.58 -33.80 -14.21
N GLU A 71 -1.96 -32.99 -15.17
CA GLU A 71 -1.05 -32.10 -15.91
C GLU A 71 -0.49 -30.95 -15.03
N LEU A 72 -1.32 -30.39 -14.15
CA LEU A 72 -0.89 -29.35 -13.21
C LEU A 72 0.12 -29.87 -12.20
N LEU A 73 -0.13 -31.05 -11.64
CA LEU A 73 0.70 -31.66 -10.59
C LEU A 73 1.87 -32.52 -11.16
N GLY A 74 1.90 -32.73 -12.46
CA GLY A 74 2.96 -33.50 -13.13
C GLY A 74 2.93 -35.01 -12.84
N VAL A 75 1.74 -35.56 -12.57
CA VAL A 75 1.54 -36.96 -12.20
C VAL A 75 0.45 -37.55 -13.10
N ASP A 76 0.57 -38.82 -13.48
CA ASP A 76 -0.48 -39.51 -14.24
C ASP A 76 -1.75 -39.63 -13.37
N ALA A 77 -2.87 -39.08 -13.85
CA ALA A 77 -4.15 -39.10 -13.15
C ALA A 77 -4.56 -40.50 -12.66
N ARG A 78 -4.23 -41.57 -13.45
CA ARG A 78 -4.52 -42.93 -13.08
C ARG A 78 -3.65 -43.48 -11.93
N SER A 79 -2.50 -42.89 -11.68
CA SER A 79 -1.58 -43.30 -10.60
C SER A 79 -1.85 -42.61 -9.30
N MET A 80 -2.77 -41.64 -9.26
CA MET A 80 -3.10 -40.86 -8.09
C MET A 80 -4.15 -41.54 -7.17
N ASP A 81 -4.83 -42.56 -7.65
CA ASP A 81 -5.89 -43.23 -6.90
C ASP A 81 -5.38 -43.74 -5.54
N GLU A 82 -6.12 -43.45 -4.48
CA GLU A 82 -5.76 -43.70 -3.08
C GLU A 82 -4.49 -43.00 -2.53
N SER A 83 -3.82 -42.17 -3.33
CA SER A 83 -2.67 -41.40 -2.83
C SER A 83 -3.12 -40.29 -1.87
N PRO A 84 -2.33 -40.00 -0.79
CA PRO A 84 -2.66 -38.88 0.07
C PRO A 84 -2.39 -37.53 -0.64
N VAL A 85 -3.32 -36.59 -0.53
CA VAL A 85 -3.20 -35.26 -1.16
C VAL A 85 -1.97 -34.49 -0.68
N SER A 86 -1.57 -34.66 0.60
CA SER A 86 -0.38 -34.04 1.17
C SER A 86 0.94 -34.50 0.53
N ARG A 87 0.95 -35.65 -0.16
CA ARG A 87 2.12 -36.11 -0.93
C ARG A 87 2.28 -35.34 -2.23
N LEU A 88 1.19 -34.92 -2.84
CA LEU A 88 1.15 -34.21 -4.12
C LEU A 88 1.27 -32.69 -3.94
N ILE A 89 0.71 -32.21 -2.84
CA ILE A 89 0.73 -30.77 -2.46
C ILE A 89 1.22 -30.68 -1.01
N PRO A 90 2.55 -30.69 -0.78
CA PRO A 90 3.13 -30.70 0.58
C PRO A 90 2.74 -29.44 1.39
N GLU A 91 2.47 -28.33 0.71
CA GLU A 91 2.06 -27.06 1.31
C GLU A 91 0.62 -27.11 1.84
N PHE A 92 -0.18 -28.10 1.43
CA PHE A 92 -1.57 -28.25 1.81
C PHE A 92 -1.71 -29.05 3.10
N GLN A 93 -2.04 -28.37 4.20
CA GLN A 93 -2.27 -28.98 5.51
C GLN A 93 -3.69 -29.53 5.59
N TRP A 94 -3.85 -30.81 5.30
CA TRP A 94 -5.16 -31.51 5.28
C TRP A 94 -5.96 -31.38 6.57
N GLU A 95 -5.29 -31.51 7.71
CA GLU A 95 -5.93 -31.44 9.03
C GLU A 95 -6.51 -30.06 9.32
N HIS A 96 -5.77 -29.01 8.92
CA HIS A 96 -6.23 -27.63 9.05
C HIS A 96 -7.42 -27.35 8.12
N PHE A 97 -7.37 -27.85 6.89
CA PHE A 97 -8.48 -27.73 5.93
C PHE A 97 -9.76 -28.35 6.46
N ILE A 98 -9.72 -29.60 6.98
CA ILE A 98 -10.91 -30.26 7.56
C ILE A 98 -11.46 -29.45 8.73
N SER A 99 -10.61 -28.98 9.63
CA SER A 99 -11.08 -28.20 10.79
C SER A 99 -11.79 -26.91 10.35
N SER A 100 -11.30 -26.26 9.30
CA SER A 100 -11.91 -25.03 8.76
C SER A 100 -13.24 -25.27 8.07
N VAL A 101 -13.40 -26.42 7.37
CA VAL A 101 -14.66 -26.77 6.67
C VAL A 101 -15.73 -27.32 7.61
N SER A 102 -15.33 -27.98 8.72
CA SER A 102 -16.26 -28.69 9.61
C SER A 102 -16.93 -27.78 10.64
N HIS A 103 -16.47 -26.57 10.86
CA HIS A 103 -16.96 -25.66 11.92
C HIS A 103 -17.98 -24.63 11.45
N GLU A 104 -18.24 -24.51 10.15
CA GLU A 104 -19.22 -23.54 9.63
C GLU A 104 -20.60 -24.18 9.35
N PRO A 105 -21.69 -23.50 9.72
CA PRO A 105 -23.08 -23.94 9.41
C PRO A 105 -23.47 -23.76 7.94
N SER A 106 -22.59 -23.21 7.10
CA SER A 106 -22.71 -23.15 5.64
C SER A 106 -21.43 -23.75 5.04
N PRO A 107 -21.47 -24.52 3.93
CA PRO A 107 -20.29 -25.09 3.31
C PRO A 107 -19.37 -23.96 2.84
N GLY A 108 -18.46 -23.55 3.71
CA GLY A 108 -17.45 -22.53 3.44
C GLY A 108 -16.50 -23.02 2.34
N MET A 109 -16.24 -22.17 1.35
CA MET A 109 -15.24 -22.45 0.35
C MET A 109 -13.88 -21.98 0.90
N VAL A 110 -13.01 -22.91 1.25
CA VAL A 110 -11.62 -22.59 1.67
C VAL A 110 -10.80 -22.27 0.44
N ARG A 111 -10.06 -21.14 0.48
CA ARG A 111 -9.15 -20.71 -0.58
C ARG A 111 -7.72 -20.70 -0.07
N LEU A 112 -6.82 -21.36 -0.81
CA LEU A 112 -5.39 -21.36 -0.56
C LEU A 112 -4.63 -20.99 -1.82
N GLU A 113 -3.50 -20.30 -1.65
CA GLU A 113 -2.59 -19.95 -2.75
C GLU A 113 -1.19 -20.46 -2.44
N PHE A 114 -0.57 -21.16 -3.36
CA PHE A 114 0.78 -21.70 -3.19
C PHE A 114 1.55 -21.77 -4.52
N SER A 115 2.87 -21.83 -4.41
CA SER A 115 3.76 -21.98 -5.57
C SER A 115 4.20 -23.43 -5.71
N LEU A 116 3.97 -24.03 -6.87
CA LEU A 116 4.46 -25.35 -7.21
C LEU A 116 5.75 -25.21 -8.03
N SER A 117 6.81 -25.93 -7.64
CA SER A 117 8.10 -25.87 -8.34
C SER A 117 8.26 -26.95 -9.42
N TYR A 118 7.52 -28.05 -9.33
CA TYR A 118 7.57 -29.19 -10.25
C TYR A 118 6.16 -29.55 -10.73
N PRO A 119 5.94 -29.95 -11.99
CA PRO A 119 6.88 -30.12 -13.12
C PRO A 119 7.35 -28.80 -13.74
N LYS A 120 6.63 -27.73 -13.52
CA LYS A 120 6.97 -26.35 -13.91
C LYS A 120 6.64 -25.43 -12.74
N THR A 121 7.40 -24.36 -12.59
CA THR A 121 7.05 -23.32 -11.61
C THR A 121 5.71 -22.70 -11.98
N ARG A 122 4.70 -22.95 -11.15
CA ARG A 122 3.33 -22.44 -11.32
C ARG A 122 2.85 -21.84 -10.00
N PHE A 123 1.97 -20.88 -10.11
CA PHE A 123 1.24 -20.33 -8.99
C PHE A 123 -0.19 -20.86 -9.04
N LEU A 124 -0.53 -21.73 -8.10
CA LEU A 124 -1.82 -22.39 -8.04
C LEU A 124 -2.70 -21.78 -6.96
N ARG A 125 -3.98 -21.67 -7.28
CA ARG A 125 -5.04 -21.32 -6.34
C ARG A 125 -5.92 -22.52 -6.13
N LEU A 126 -6.02 -22.99 -4.89
CA LEU A 126 -6.84 -24.12 -4.49
C LEU A 126 -8.14 -23.61 -3.87
N TYR A 127 -9.24 -24.14 -4.30
CA TYR A 127 -10.55 -24.00 -3.68
C TYR A 127 -11.01 -25.35 -3.19
N GLY A 128 -11.44 -25.43 -1.91
CA GLY A 128 -11.92 -26.67 -1.31
C GLY A 128 -13.31 -26.50 -0.73
N ALA A 129 -14.17 -27.52 -0.94
CA ALA A 129 -15.52 -27.58 -0.39
C ALA A 129 -15.90 -29.02 -0.02
N ALA A 130 -16.72 -29.17 1.01
CA ALA A 130 -17.30 -30.48 1.37
C ALA A 130 -18.44 -30.85 0.42
N ILE A 131 -18.51 -32.13 0.06
CA ILE A 131 -19.70 -32.72 -0.56
C ILE A 131 -20.54 -33.30 0.58
N GLU A 132 -21.73 -32.73 0.80
CA GLU A 132 -22.64 -33.21 1.84
C GLU A 132 -22.98 -34.68 1.64
N GLN A 133 -22.62 -35.54 2.63
CA GLN A 133 -23.13 -36.88 2.81
C GLN A 133 -23.68 -37.03 4.24
N GLN A 134 -24.61 -37.95 4.46
CA GLN A 134 -25.37 -38.05 5.71
C GLN A 134 -24.56 -38.53 6.92
N GLU A 135 -23.33 -39.05 6.72
CA GLU A 135 -22.45 -39.50 7.81
C GLU A 135 -21.04 -38.91 7.63
N VAL A 136 -20.42 -38.48 8.72
CA VAL A 136 -19.12 -37.82 8.76
C VAL A 136 -18.00 -38.75 8.25
N ASP A 137 -18.09 -40.04 8.48
CA ASP A 137 -17.12 -41.06 8.04
C ASP A 137 -17.17 -41.35 6.52
N GLU A 138 -18.18 -40.85 5.80
CA GLU A 138 -18.32 -40.97 4.34
C GLU A 138 -18.16 -39.66 3.59
N SER A 139 -17.82 -38.56 4.29
CA SER A 139 -17.71 -37.25 3.68
C SER A 139 -16.59 -37.22 2.62
N SER A 140 -16.91 -36.68 1.48
CA SER A 140 -15.94 -36.40 0.41
C SER A 140 -15.79 -34.89 0.23
N TYR A 141 -14.62 -34.49 -0.25
CA TYR A 141 -14.27 -33.07 -0.46
C TYR A 141 -13.84 -32.88 -1.89
N VAL A 142 -14.27 -31.79 -2.50
CA VAL A 142 -13.79 -31.35 -3.81
C VAL A 142 -12.73 -30.30 -3.62
N LEU A 143 -11.59 -30.49 -4.25
CA LEU A 143 -10.51 -29.52 -4.37
C LEU A 143 -10.37 -29.11 -5.82
N VAL A 144 -10.48 -27.82 -6.12
CA VAL A 144 -10.30 -27.25 -7.45
C VAL A 144 -8.99 -26.48 -7.47
N LEU A 145 -8.09 -26.84 -8.38
CA LEU A 145 -6.77 -26.25 -8.61
C LEU A 145 -6.82 -25.35 -9.84
N HIS A 146 -6.72 -24.06 -9.65
CA HIS A 146 -6.69 -23.08 -10.74
C HIS A 146 -5.27 -22.59 -10.98
N ASP A 147 -4.79 -22.61 -12.23
CA ASP A 147 -3.48 -22.05 -12.60
C ASP A 147 -3.58 -20.52 -12.72
N ALA A 148 -3.14 -19.81 -11.69
CA ALA A 148 -3.13 -18.35 -11.64
C ALA A 148 -1.78 -17.75 -12.09
N THR A 149 -0.87 -18.54 -12.68
CA THR A 149 0.49 -18.11 -13.03
C THR A 149 0.50 -16.92 -13.98
N GLU A 150 -0.26 -17.02 -15.08
CA GLU A 150 -0.31 -15.96 -16.09
C GLU A 150 -1.00 -14.69 -15.56
N THR A 151 -2.11 -14.86 -14.83
CA THR A 151 -2.82 -13.73 -14.21
C THR A 151 -1.92 -12.99 -13.20
N ARG A 152 -1.17 -13.75 -12.40
CA ARG A 152 -0.21 -13.17 -11.45
C ARG A 152 0.93 -12.44 -12.16
N LYS A 153 1.47 -13.06 -13.22
CA LYS A 153 2.53 -12.45 -14.04
C LYS A 153 2.07 -11.14 -14.66
N GLN A 154 0.90 -11.14 -15.29
CA GLN A 154 0.30 -9.92 -15.87
C GLN A 154 0.07 -8.83 -14.82
N THR A 155 -0.39 -9.22 -13.62
CA THR A 155 -0.58 -8.28 -12.52
C THR A 155 0.76 -7.66 -12.09
N VAL A 156 1.81 -8.48 -11.93
CA VAL A 156 3.16 -7.99 -11.57
C VAL A 156 3.72 -7.09 -12.66
N GLU A 157 3.62 -7.49 -13.93
CA GLU A 157 4.06 -6.69 -15.08
C GLU A 157 3.30 -5.35 -15.19
N ALA A 158 1.99 -5.36 -14.93
CA ALA A 158 1.19 -4.15 -14.91
C ALA A 158 1.62 -3.19 -13.79
N ILE A 159 1.85 -3.72 -12.58
CA ILE A 159 2.35 -2.94 -11.44
C ILE A 159 3.73 -2.35 -11.75
N GLU A 160 4.62 -3.15 -12.35
CA GLU A 160 5.96 -2.70 -12.70
C GLU A 160 5.94 -1.65 -13.82
N SER A 161 5.08 -1.82 -14.83
CA SER A 161 4.87 -0.85 -15.90
C SER A 161 4.30 0.47 -15.37
N GLU A 162 3.30 0.44 -14.50
CA GLU A 162 2.75 1.61 -13.82
C GLU A 162 3.83 2.32 -13.00
N ARG A 163 4.67 1.54 -12.31
CA ARG A 163 5.80 2.05 -11.56
C ARG A 163 6.82 2.76 -12.45
N ILE A 164 7.22 2.15 -13.56
CA ILE A 164 8.15 2.75 -14.53
C ILE A 164 7.57 4.03 -15.12
N HIS A 165 6.27 4.01 -15.46
CA HIS A 165 5.58 5.20 -15.96
C HIS A 165 5.61 6.33 -14.94
N THR A 166 5.26 6.05 -13.70
CA THR A 166 5.31 7.01 -12.58
C THR A 166 6.73 7.54 -12.38
N LEU A 167 7.75 6.67 -12.40
CA LEU A 167 9.16 7.08 -12.29
C LEU A 167 9.59 8.01 -13.43
N THR A 168 9.13 7.76 -14.65
CA THR A 168 9.47 8.59 -15.83
C THR A 168 8.86 9.98 -15.70
N LEU A 169 7.58 10.06 -15.29
CA LEU A 169 6.91 11.33 -14.99
C LEU A 169 7.62 12.09 -13.86
N LEU A 170 8.00 11.37 -12.79
CA LEU A 170 8.70 11.92 -11.65
C LEU A 170 10.09 12.46 -12.05
N ALA A 171 10.86 11.75 -12.88
CA ALA A 171 12.19 12.15 -13.29
C ALA A 171 12.22 13.48 -14.08
N GLY A 172 11.27 13.67 -15.01
CA GLY A 172 11.15 14.90 -15.78
C GLY A 172 10.87 16.13 -14.92
N SER A 173 9.96 16.01 -13.99
CA SER A 173 9.55 17.09 -13.09
C SER A 173 10.61 17.39 -12.02
N VAL A 174 11.25 16.36 -11.45
CA VAL A 174 12.36 16.54 -10.48
C VAL A 174 13.56 17.24 -11.14
N ALA A 175 13.89 16.88 -12.37
CA ALA A 175 14.97 17.57 -13.08
C ALA A 175 14.70 19.08 -13.21
N HIS A 176 13.44 19.45 -13.47
CA HIS A 176 13.03 20.85 -13.52
C HIS A 176 13.06 21.53 -12.14
N GLU A 177 12.57 20.81 -11.10
CA GLU A 177 12.55 21.34 -9.72
C GLU A 177 13.94 21.42 -9.08
N ILE A 178 14.88 20.55 -9.44
CA ILE A 178 16.30 20.64 -9.05
C ILE A 178 17.00 21.77 -9.82
N GLY A 179 16.68 21.94 -11.09
CA GLY A 179 17.27 23.00 -11.93
C GLY A 179 16.98 24.40 -11.42
N ASN A 180 15.80 24.64 -10.85
CA ASN A 180 15.40 25.94 -10.34
C ASN A 180 16.28 26.43 -9.17
N PRO A 181 16.44 25.73 -8.04
CA PRO A 181 17.32 26.15 -6.95
C PRO A 181 18.78 26.14 -7.33
N LEU A 182 19.25 25.24 -8.22
CA LEU A 182 20.61 25.26 -8.75
C LEU A 182 20.91 26.57 -9.52
N ASN A 183 19.94 27.01 -10.33
CA ASN A 183 20.07 28.25 -11.08
C ASN A 183 20.08 29.47 -10.13
N ALA A 184 19.20 29.47 -9.10
CA ALA A 184 19.20 30.49 -8.08
C ALA A 184 20.53 30.54 -7.29
N LEU A 185 21.06 29.36 -6.88
CA LEU A 185 22.38 29.24 -6.25
C LEU A 185 23.49 29.80 -7.13
N HIS A 186 23.50 29.48 -8.43
CA HIS A 186 24.49 29.98 -9.34
C HIS A 186 24.48 31.52 -9.39
N ILE A 187 23.31 32.15 -9.47
CA ILE A 187 23.14 33.59 -9.46
C ILE A 187 23.65 34.20 -8.14
N HIS A 188 23.25 33.62 -6.99
CA HIS A 188 23.69 34.14 -5.69
C HIS A 188 25.19 34.01 -5.47
N LEU A 189 25.81 32.90 -5.90
CA LEU A 189 27.27 32.72 -5.86
C LEU A 189 27.99 33.77 -6.72
N GLN A 190 27.46 34.11 -7.91
CA GLN A 190 28.02 35.21 -8.73
C GLN A 190 27.90 36.56 -8.04
N LEU A 191 26.76 36.83 -7.36
CA LEU A 191 26.56 38.07 -6.61
C LEU A 191 27.51 38.17 -5.41
N ILE A 192 27.70 37.04 -4.67
CA ILE A 192 28.71 36.97 -3.61
C ILE A 192 30.11 37.27 -4.15
N GLY A 193 30.49 36.66 -5.26
CA GLY A 193 31.80 36.93 -5.91
C GLY A 193 32.00 38.39 -6.30
N ARG A 194 30.96 39.04 -6.87
CA ARG A 194 30.99 40.45 -7.23
C ARG A 194 31.09 41.37 -6.01
N GLU A 195 30.31 41.11 -4.96
CA GLU A 195 30.33 41.95 -3.77
C GLU A 195 31.63 41.77 -2.98
N ALA A 196 32.18 40.55 -2.91
CA ALA A 196 33.50 40.29 -2.32
C ALA A 196 34.64 41.00 -3.10
N ALA A 197 34.56 41.06 -4.43
CA ALA A 197 35.50 41.80 -5.24
C ALA A 197 35.45 43.30 -4.94
N LYS A 198 34.26 43.90 -4.81
CA LYS A 198 34.09 45.30 -4.40
C LYS A 198 34.70 45.60 -3.03
N VAL A 199 34.42 44.75 -2.04
CA VAL A 199 35.03 44.90 -0.71
C VAL A 199 36.54 44.83 -0.81
N ARG A 200 37.11 43.90 -1.59
CA ARG A 200 38.55 43.79 -1.81
C ARG A 200 39.13 45.04 -2.48
N GLU A 201 38.44 45.62 -3.45
CA GLU A 201 38.85 46.84 -4.13
C GLU A 201 38.89 48.05 -3.17
N MET A 202 37.86 48.19 -2.29
CA MET A 202 37.82 49.22 -1.26
C MET A 202 39.04 49.18 -0.32
N PHE A 203 39.56 47.98 0.00
CA PHE A 203 40.79 47.82 0.79
C PHE A 203 42.09 47.99 -0.02
N SER A 204 42.07 47.70 -1.35
CA SER A 204 43.25 47.79 -2.21
C SER A 204 43.61 49.22 -2.61
N GLN A 205 42.68 50.17 -2.54
CA GLN A 205 42.88 51.61 -2.84
C GLN A 205 43.58 52.36 -1.73
N GLN A 206 44.25 51.68 -0.78
CA GLN A 206 45.16 52.40 0.15
C GLN A 206 46.32 53.00 -0.62
N PRO A 207 46.55 54.32 -0.47
CA PRO A 207 47.69 54.97 -1.15
C PRO A 207 49.02 54.39 -0.62
N PRO A 208 50.05 54.26 -1.48
CA PRO A 208 51.33 53.77 -1.02
C PRO A 208 51.88 54.69 0.08
N PRO A 209 52.62 54.16 1.06
CA PRO A 209 53.14 54.94 2.19
C PRO A 209 53.92 56.09 1.68
N PRO A 210 53.78 57.33 2.24
CA PRO A 210 54.43 58.51 1.74
C PRO A 210 55.96 58.34 1.74
N LYS A 211 56.62 58.45 0.53
CA LYS A 211 58.06 58.52 0.47
C LYS A 211 58.53 59.77 1.22
N ARG A 212 59.40 59.63 2.21
CA ARG A 212 60.02 60.72 2.97
C ARG A 212 60.77 61.58 2.04
N GLY A 213 60.09 62.59 1.48
CA GLY A 213 60.72 63.69 0.69
C GLY A 213 60.43 65.04 1.33
N ARG A 214 61.46 65.85 1.63
CA ARG A 214 61.36 67.23 2.17
C ARG A 214 60.66 68.08 1.13
N GLY A 215 59.44 68.57 1.43
CA GLY A 215 58.84 69.65 0.65
C GLY A 215 57.31 69.50 0.50
N ARG A 216 56.57 70.46 1.10
CA ARG A 216 55.15 70.83 0.97
C ARG A 216 54.13 69.71 1.07
N PRO A 217 53.21 69.72 2.07
CA PRO A 217 52.23 68.70 2.21
C PRO A 217 51.26 68.68 1.04
N PRO A 218 51.09 67.57 0.32
CA PRO A 218 50.00 67.46 -0.62
C PRO A 218 48.68 67.45 0.08
N LYS A 219 47.77 68.34 -0.28
CA LYS A 219 46.34 68.23 0.01
C LYS A 219 45.75 67.06 -0.80
N ALA A 220 46.05 65.86 -0.45
CA ALA A 220 45.29 64.68 -0.86
C ALA A 220 44.80 64.06 0.44
N GLN A 221 43.57 64.34 0.82
CA GLN A 221 42.86 63.55 1.77
C GLN A 221 42.78 62.15 1.22
N ALA A 222 43.57 61.24 1.78
CA ALA A 222 43.36 59.81 1.56
C ALA A 222 41.94 59.53 2.04
N GLU A 223 41.02 59.32 1.13
CA GLU A 223 39.69 58.86 1.47
C GLU A 223 39.85 57.49 2.12
N THR A 224 39.75 57.45 3.43
CA THR A 224 39.62 56.19 4.16
C THR A 224 38.38 55.49 3.65
N PRO A 225 38.44 54.15 3.44
CA PRO A 225 37.29 53.42 2.94
C PRO A 225 36.07 53.75 3.81
N ASN A 226 34.97 54.18 3.19
CA ASN A 226 33.77 54.56 3.89
C ASN A 226 33.24 53.38 4.69
N PRO A 227 33.31 53.41 6.06
CA PRO A 227 32.88 52.30 6.90
C PRO A 227 31.43 51.88 6.65
N ALA A 228 30.57 52.83 6.30
CA ALA A 228 29.17 52.58 5.99
C ALA A 228 29.02 51.81 4.65
N ALA A 229 29.88 52.03 3.66
CA ALA A 229 29.84 51.26 2.40
C ALA A 229 30.34 49.82 2.58
N ILE A 230 31.32 49.62 3.45
CA ILE A 230 31.81 48.28 3.80
C ILE A 230 30.72 47.52 4.58
N ASP A 231 30.11 48.13 5.57
CA ASP A 231 29.03 47.52 6.34
C ASP A 231 27.84 47.11 5.43
N GLN A 232 27.47 48.00 4.49
CA GLN A 232 26.41 47.68 3.52
C GLN A 232 26.77 46.49 2.63
N SER A 233 28.02 46.37 2.15
CA SER A 233 28.46 45.23 1.34
C SER A 233 28.52 43.95 2.15
N LEU A 234 28.93 44.00 3.40
CA LEU A 234 28.90 42.82 4.30
C LEU A 234 27.50 42.35 4.57
N ARG A 235 26.54 43.22 4.84
CA ARG A 235 25.11 42.84 4.99
C ARG A 235 24.54 42.18 3.74
N ARG A 236 24.87 42.66 2.56
CA ARG A 236 24.46 42.03 1.29
C ARG A 236 25.07 40.62 1.13
N LEU A 237 26.34 40.43 1.50
CA LEU A 237 27.00 39.14 1.48
C LEU A 237 26.29 38.15 2.42
N GLU A 238 25.97 38.59 3.64
CA GLU A 238 25.21 37.78 4.61
C GLU A 238 23.83 37.40 4.06
N GLU A 239 23.11 38.34 3.42
CA GLU A 239 21.83 38.08 2.77
C GLU A 239 21.94 37.01 1.66
N PHE A 240 22.92 37.17 0.74
CA PHE A 240 23.13 36.22 -0.35
C PHE A 240 23.53 34.83 0.16
N VAL A 241 24.35 34.75 1.20
CA VAL A 241 24.71 33.48 1.86
C VAL A 241 23.49 32.85 2.50
N SER A 242 22.65 33.63 3.20
CA SER A 242 21.43 33.15 3.82
C SER A 242 20.45 32.56 2.80
N VAL A 243 20.22 33.26 1.69
CA VAL A 243 19.37 32.78 0.60
C VAL A 243 19.95 31.51 -0.02
N SER A 244 21.28 31.46 -0.26
CA SER A 244 21.93 30.25 -0.80
C SER A 244 21.76 29.03 0.10
N ARG A 245 21.88 29.21 1.42
CA ARG A 245 21.62 28.13 2.40
C ARG A 245 20.16 27.64 2.34
N GLY A 246 19.21 28.57 2.16
CA GLY A 246 17.80 28.22 1.99
C GLY A 246 17.55 27.37 0.74
N GLU A 247 18.20 27.70 -0.39
CA GLU A 247 18.05 26.91 -1.63
C GLU A 247 18.73 25.52 -1.54
N ILE A 248 19.87 25.40 -0.83
CA ILE A 248 20.48 24.09 -0.53
C ILE A 248 19.53 23.22 0.28
N HIS A 249 18.97 23.75 1.35
CA HIS A 249 18.02 23.00 2.18
C HIS A 249 16.78 22.56 1.38
N ARG A 250 16.31 23.42 0.48
CA ARG A 250 15.21 23.07 -0.44
C ARG A 250 15.58 21.91 -1.38
N LEU A 251 16.81 21.92 -1.92
CA LEU A 251 17.33 20.81 -2.73
C LEU A 251 17.37 19.48 -1.96
N GLU A 252 17.87 19.51 -0.72
CA GLU A 252 17.90 18.32 0.14
C GLU A 252 16.50 17.74 0.34
N LEU A 253 15.49 18.60 0.58
CA LEU A 253 14.09 18.17 0.72
C LEU A 253 13.56 17.53 -0.56
N ILE A 254 13.80 18.15 -1.73
CA ILE A 254 13.35 17.63 -3.03
C ILE A 254 13.97 16.25 -3.29
N ILE A 255 15.30 16.13 -3.11
CA ILE A 255 16.01 14.85 -3.34
C ILE A 255 15.52 13.78 -2.37
N THR A 256 15.35 14.11 -1.10
CA THR A 256 14.87 13.15 -0.09
C THR A 256 13.46 12.66 -0.41
N GLN A 257 12.55 13.55 -0.77
CA GLN A 257 11.18 13.19 -1.15
C GLN A 257 11.14 12.37 -2.45
N PHE A 258 12.00 12.69 -3.42
CA PHE A 258 12.14 11.95 -4.65
C PHE A 258 12.66 10.53 -4.41
N LEU A 259 13.71 10.37 -3.60
CA LEU A 259 14.24 9.06 -3.24
C LEU A 259 13.20 8.21 -2.48
N GLN A 260 12.43 8.82 -1.60
CA GLN A 260 11.32 8.16 -0.91
C GLN A 260 10.20 7.76 -1.86
N ALA A 261 9.95 8.54 -2.91
CA ALA A 261 8.97 8.20 -3.94
C ALA A 261 9.43 7.02 -4.84
N ILE A 262 10.73 6.92 -5.10
CA ILE A 262 11.32 5.90 -6.01
C ILE A 262 11.62 4.57 -5.32
N ARG A 263 12.08 4.59 -4.07
CA ARG A 263 12.40 3.37 -3.33
C ARG A 263 11.21 2.95 -2.47
N PRO A 264 10.32 2.07 -2.96
CA PRO A 264 9.41 1.39 -2.07
C PRO A 264 10.22 0.36 -1.29
N SER A 265 10.54 0.64 -0.04
CA SER A 265 10.80 -0.45 0.90
C SER A 265 9.45 -1.07 1.23
N ALA A 266 9.31 -2.38 1.05
CA ALA A 266 8.17 -3.08 1.62
C ALA A 266 8.06 -2.67 3.10
N PRO A 267 6.87 -2.32 3.60
CA PRO A 267 6.72 -1.90 4.98
C PRO A 267 7.10 -3.05 5.92
N ASP A 268 7.93 -2.78 6.93
CA ASP A 268 8.18 -3.72 8.04
C ASP A 268 7.04 -3.61 9.04
N ARG A 269 5.89 -4.25 8.72
CA ARG A 269 4.67 -4.16 9.50
C ARG A 269 4.75 -5.05 10.72
N LYS A 270 4.56 -4.46 11.90
CA LYS A 270 4.49 -5.13 13.21
C LYS A 270 3.35 -4.52 14.01
N PRO A 271 2.65 -5.30 14.85
CA PRO A 271 1.69 -4.72 15.78
C PRO A 271 2.33 -3.57 16.54
N ASP A 272 1.81 -2.36 16.42
CA ASP A 272 2.36 -1.16 17.09
C ASP A 272 1.24 -0.20 17.49
N GLN A 273 1.47 0.57 18.54
CA GLN A 273 0.52 1.51 19.11
C GLN A 273 0.42 2.77 18.26
N LEU A 274 -0.64 2.87 17.47
CA LEU A 274 -0.89 4.06 16.63
C LEU A 274 -0.91 5.35 17.45
N ASN A 275 -1.53 5.35 18.63
CA ASN A 275 -1.58 6.52 19.50
C ASN A 275 -0.19 6.99 19.96
N ALA A 276 0.74 6.06 20.21
CA ALA A 276 2.11 6.42 20.55
C ALA A 276 2.82 7.12 19.38
N ILE A 277 2.63 6.63 18.14
CA ILE A 277 3.18 7.25 16.93
C ILE A 277 2.61 8.65 16.71
N VAL A 278 1.30 8.82 16.94
CA VAL A 278 0.62 10.14 16.88
C VAL A 278 1.23 11.11 17.88
N LEU A 279 1.34 10.71 19.16
CA LEU A 279 1.88 11.57 20.21
C LEU A 279 3.32 11.98 19.95
N GLU A 280 4.21 11.03 19.58
CA GLU A 280 5.59 11.35 19.22
C GLU A 280 5.70 12.32 18.04
N THR A 281 4.81 12.19 17.06
CA THR A 281 4.81 13.08 15.90
C THR A 281 4.32 14.48 16.28
N LEU A 282 3.29 14.57 17.13
CA LEU A 282 2.79 15.83 17.63
C LEU A 282 3.80 16.54 18.54
N ASP A 283 4.55 15.79 19.35
CA ASP A 283 5.63 16.36 20.17
C ASP A 283 6.78 16.89 19.31
N LEU A 284 7.13 16.17 18.24
CA LEU A 284 8.14 16.62 17.27
C LEU A 284 7.74 17.93 16.59
N LEU A 285 6.48 18.09 16.22
CA LEU A 285 5.96 19.27 15.51
C LEU A 285 5.44 20.37 16.46
N GLY A 286 5.37 20.08 17.77
CA GLY A 286 4.84 20.98 18.80
C GLY A 286 5.42 22.39 18.76
N PRO A 287 6.75 22.58 18.70
CA PRO A 287 7.33 23.91 18.61
C PRO A 287 6.86 24.71 17.38
N GLU A 288 6.67 24.06 16.22
CA GLU A 288 6.20 24.72 15.01
C GLU A 288 4.69 25.06 15.11
N ILE A 289 3.88 24.17 15.69
CA ILE A 289 2.44 24.37 15.93
C ILE A 289 2.24 25.59 16.84
N ILE A 290 2.98 25.66 17.97
CA ILE A 290 2.92 26.75 18.93
C ILE A 290 3.38 28.08 18.31
N ASN A 291 4.51 28.07 17.58
CA ASN A 291 5.04 29.28 16.94
C ASN A 291 4.08 29.86 15.89
N ARG A 292 3.21 29.05 15.30
CA ARG A 292 2.16 29.49 14.35
C ARG A 292 0.88 29.94 15.04
N GLY A 293 0.76 29.75 16.35
CA GLY A 293 -0.46 30.06 17.11
C GLY A 293 -1.61 29.12 16.78
N ILE A 294 -1.33 27.87 16.46
CA ILE A 294 -2.34 26.86 16.12
C ILE A 294 -2.75 26.14 17.41
N GLU A 295 -4.04 26.07 17.68
CA GLU A 295 -4.61 25.25 18.74
C GLU A 295 -4.64 23.77 18.33
N LEU A 296 -4.17 22.88 19.22
CA LEU A 296 -4.11 21.44 18.98
C LEU A 296 -5.07 20.69 19.87
N ILE A 297 -6.04 19.98 19.27
CA ILE A 297 -6.95 19.07 19.97
C ILE A 297 -6.50 17.63 19.69
N LYS A 298 -6.39 16.84 20.77
CA LYS A 298 -6.08 15.40 20.73
C LYS A 298 -7.30 14.63 21.26
N ASP A 299 -7.93 13.85 20.38
CA ASP A 299 -9.08 12.98 20.72
C ASP A 299 -8.72 11.55 20.37
N LEU A 300 -7.96 10.89 21.24
CA LEU A 300 -7.39 9.58 21.01
C LEU A 300 -8.15 8.51 21.80
N ASP A 301 -8.65 7.48 21.12
CA ASP A 301 -9.29 6.32 21.74
C ASP A 301 -8.26 5.54 22.59
N GLU A 302 -8.42 5.51 23.90
CA GLU A 302 -7.50 4.82 24.83
C GLU A 302 -7.50 3.29 24.65
N GLN A 303 -8.54 2.73 24.07
CA GLN A 303 -8.71 1.29 23.84
C GLN A 303 -8.47 0.89 22.38
N LEU A 304 -7.67 1.69 21.65
CA LEU A 304 -7.35 1.42 20.27
C LEU A 304 -6.51 0.14 20.15
N PRO A 305 -6.91 -0.85 19.34
CA PRO A 305 -6.10 -2.05 19.10
C PRO A 305 -4.83 -1.70 18.32
N ASP A 306 -3.81 -2.55 18.42
CA ASP A 306 -2.50 -2.37 17.79
C ASP A 306 -2.50 -2.96 16.35
N PRO A 307 -2.71 -2.16 15.31
CA PRO A 307 -2.66 -2.63 13.93
C PRO A 307 -1.20 -2.94 13.50
N PRO A 308 -1.00 -3.82 12.49
CA PRO A 308 0.32 -4.08 11.93
C PRO A 308 0.82 -2.87 11.12
N LEU A 309 1.79 -2.12 11.65
CA LEU A 309 2.29 -0.86 11.10
C LEU A 309 3.81 -0.86 10.94
N ASP A 310 4.29 -0.16 9.92
CA ASP A 310 5.66 0.36 9.89
C ASP A 310 5.67 1.76 10.53
N ARG A 311 6.22 1.82 11.75
CA ARG A 311 6.28 3.02 12.58
C ARG A 311 6.86 4.23 11.84
N SER A 312 7.91 4.02 11.07
CA SER A 312 8.61 5.09 10.36
C SER A 312 7.76 5.66 9.23
N GLN A 313 7.08 4.80 8.50
CA GLN A 313 6.21 5.18 7.40
C GLN A 313 4.94 5.88 7.90
N ILE A 314 4.31 5.38 8.97
CA ILE A 314 3.13 6.04 9.58
C ILE A 314 3.50 7.41 10.16
N LYS A 315 4.67 7.53 10.81
CA LYS A 315 5.18 8.82 11.26
C LYS A 315 5.36 9.81 10.09
N GLN A 316 5.84 9.34 8.95
CA GLN A 316 5.95 10.14 7.72
C GLN A 316 4.57 10.60 7.20
N VAL A 317 3.55 9.73 7.23
CA VAL A 317 2.17 10.08 6.89
C VAL A 317 1.69 11.24 7.76
N LEU A 318 1.81 11.10 9.08
CA LEU A 318 1.39 12.12 10.03
C LEU A 318 2.11 13.45 9.82
N VAL A 319 3.44 13.42 9.66
CA VAL A 319 4.24 14.64 9.38
C VAL A 319 3.76 15.35 8.12
N ASN A 320 3.49 14.61 7.05
CA ASN A 320 3.00 15.20 5.80
C ASN A 320 1.61 15.82 5.95
N LEU A 321 0.68 15.13 6.61
CA LEU A 321 -0.68 15.64 6.81
C LEU A 321 -0.71 16.85 7.75
N ILE A 322 -0.03 16.77 8.90
CA ILE A 322 0.02 17.85 9.88
C ILE A 322 0.69 19.10 9.27
N LYS A 323 1.81 18.93 8.54
CA LYS A 323 2.45 20.06 7.84
C LYS A 323 1.54 20.65 6.75
N ASN A 324 0.75 19.84 6.07
CA ASN A 324 -0.22 20.33 5.10
C ASN A 324 -1.33 21.13 5.77
N ALA A 325 -1.85 20.66 6.89
CA ALA A 325 -2.83 21.36 7.72
C ALA A 325 -2.28 22.71 8.21
N MET A 326 -1.08 22.72 8.84
CA MET A 326 -0.43 23.96 9.29
C MET A 326 -0.20 24.97 8.17
N GLN A 327 0.02 24.53 6.95
CA GLN A 327 0.22 25.41 5.79
C GLN A 327 -1.09 25.92 5.18
N ALA A 328 -2.22 25.23 5.42
CA ALA A 328 -3.54 25.63 4.97
C ALA A 328 -4.22 26.60 5.93
N MET A 329 -3.73 26.70 7.16
CA MET A 329 -4.24 27.57 8.22
C MET A 329 -3.43 28.87 8.31
N ASP A 330 -4.14 29.97 8.50
CA ASP A 330 -3.56 31.26 8.89
C ASP A 330 -3.47 31.36 10.44
N LYS A 331 -3.55 32.56 10.99
CA LYS A 331 -3.64 32.80 12.46
C LYS A 331 -4.93 32.20 13.02
N ASP A 332 -4.87 31.72 14.25
CA ASP A 332 -5.98 31.11 14.99
C ASP A 332 -6.46 29.79 14.36
N GLY A 333 -5.50 29.01 13.83
CA GLY A 333 -5.75 27.69 13.28
C GLY A 333 -6.14 26.68 14.35
N LEU A 334 -7.03 25.74 14.00
CA LEU A 334 -7.43 24.60 14.83
C LEU A 334 -7.05 23.31 14.12
N LEU A 335 -6.15 22.54 14.75
CA LEU A 335 -5.74 21.21 14.29
C LEU A 335 -6.29 20.16 15.25
N THR A 336 -7.11 19.24 14.75
CA THR A 336 -7.62 18.12 15.53
C THR A 336 -7.02 16.82 15.00
N VAL A 337 -6.47 16.01 15.89
CA VAL A 337 -6.02 14.64 15.58
C VAL A 337 -6.83 13.68 16.44
N ARG A 338 -7.55 12.78 15.76
CA ARG A 338 -8.45 11.83 16.40
C ARG A 338 -8.16 10.40 15.95
N THR A 339 -8.28 9.44 16.86
CA THR A 339 -8.26 8.02 16.56
C THR A 339 -9.55 7.36 17.02
N GLN A 340 -9.98 6.34 16.29
CA GLN A 340 -11.20 5.63 16.61
C GLN A 340 -11.07 4.17 16.18
N ARG A 341 -11.52 3.23 17.01
CA ARG A 341 -11.59 1.82 16.62
C ARG A 341 -12.76 1.55 15.68
N ASP A 342 -12.59 0.55 14.84
CA ASP A 342 -13.59 -0.01 13.93
C ASP A 342 -13.61 -1.53 14.13
N ALA A 343 -14.61 -2.24 13.57
CA ALA A 343 -14.73 -3.69 13.69
C ALA A 343 -13.47 -4.42 13.16
N ASP A 344 -12.97 -3.99 11.99
CA ASP A 344 -11.89 -4.67 11.26
C ASP A 344 -10.61 -3.83 11.18
N GLY A 345 -10.58 -2.66 11.81
CA GLY A 345 -9.48 -1.72 11.64
C GLY A 345 -9.49 -0.57 12.63
N VAL A 346 -8.64 0.40 12.36
CA VAL A 346 -8.56 1.64 13.11
C VAL A 346 -8.64 2.82 12.18
N TRP A 347 -9.33 3.87 12.63
CA TRP A 347 -9.42 5.15 11.94
C TRP A 347 -8.45 6.15 12.57
N LEU A 348 -7.76 6.90 11.73
CA LEU A 348 -6.99 8.09 12.10
C LEU A 348 -7.53 9.28 11.32
N PHE A 349 -7.84 10.37 12.03
CA PHE A 349 -8.33 11.62 11.45
C PHE A 349 -7.33 12.72 11.70
N VAL A 350 -7.06 13.52 10.68
CA VAL A 350 -6.33 14.78 10.77
C VAL A 350 -7.22 15.86 10.17
N GLU A 351 -7.68 16.76 11.01
CA GLU A 351 -8.71 17.77 10.70
C GLU A 351 -8.12 19.17 10.90
N ASP A 352 -8.30 20.04 9.92
CA ASP A 352 -7.92 21.45 10.00
C ASP A 352 -9.13 22.35 9.72
N ASN A 353 -9.06 23.59 10.19
CA ASN A 353 -10.02 24.66 9.89
C ASN A 353 -9.50 25.64 8.83
N GLY A 354 -8.56 25.23 8.00
CA GLY A 354 -7.90 26.07 7.02
C GLY A 354 -8.76 26.41 5.79
N SER A 355 -8.07 26.73 4.69
CA SER A 355 -8.73 27.15 3.42
C SER A 355 -9.52 26.06 2.73
N GLY A 356 -9.33 24.79 3.12
CA GLY A 356 -9.98 23.63 2.51
C GLY A 356 -9.49 23.31 1.10
N ILE A 357 -10.09 22.26 0.51
CA ILE A 357 -9.80 21.76 -0.84
C ILE A 357 -11.10 21.78 -1.66
N SER A 358 -11.08 22.43 -2.83
CA SER A 358 -12.27 22.46 -3.69
C SER A 358 -12.59 21.08 -4.27
N LYS A 359 -13.88 20.80 -4.52
CA LYS A 359 -14.34 19.49 -5.02
C LYS A 359 -13.65 19.06 -6.32
N GLU A 360 -13.36 20.00 -7.22
CA GLU A 360 -12.68 19.74 -8.50
C GLU A 360 -11.23 19.31 -8.31
N ARG A 361 -10.61 19.63 -7.16
CA ARG A 361 -9.22 19.32 -6.85
C ARG A 361 -9.07 18.02 -6.08
N ILE A 362 -10.09 17.60 -5.33
CA ILE A 362 -10.02 16.38 -4.49
C ILE A 362 -9.58 15.15 -5.28
N SER A 363 -10.05 14.98 -6.51
CA SER A 363 -9.66 13.85 -7.37
C SER A 363 -8.19 13.87 -7.79
N ARG A 364 -7.53 15.04 -7.73
CA ARG A 364 -6.18 15.25 -8.24
C ARG A 364 -5.12 15.43 -7.16
N ILE A 365 -5.51 15.62 -5.90
CA ILE A 365 -4.55 15.90 -4.82
C ILE A 365 -3.51 14.80 -4.58
N PHE A 366 -3.79 13.59 -5.03
CA PHE A 366 -2.88 12.45 -4.95
C PHE A 366 -2.03 12.26 -6.21
N GLU A 367 -2.29 13.04 -7.27
CA GLU A 367 -1.46 13.04 -8.48
C GLU A 367 -0.06 13.58 -8.13
N PRO A 368 1.00 12.98 -8.67
CA PRO A 368 2.36 13.49 -8.50
C PRO A 368 2.46 14.96 -8.93
N TYR A 369 3.17 15.78 -8.15
CA TYR A 369 3.40 17.22 -8.40
C TYR A 369 2.17 18.11 -8.41
N PHE A 370 1.01 17.60 -8.15
CA PHE A 370 -0.15 18.45 -7.98
C PHE A 370 -0.02 19.29 -6.71
N THR A 371 0.14 20.59 -6.86
CA THR A 371 0.26 21.54 -5.75
C THR A 371 -0.34 22.88 -6.13
N THR A 372 -0.99 23.50 -5.16
CA THR A 372 -1.47 24.89 -5.24
C THR A 372 -0.53 25.86 -4.53
N LYS A 373 0.54 25.34 -3.90
CA LYS A 373 1.47 26.11 -3.06
C LYS A 373 2.69 26.51 -3.87
N ARG A 374 3.14 27.78 -3.76
CA ARG A 374 4.32 28.31 -4.45
C ARG A 374 5.63 27.55 -4.13
N LYS A 375 5.74 26.95 -2.94
CA LYS A 375 6.95 26.24 -2.48
C LYS A 375 6.67 24.74 -2.20
N GLY A 376 5.53 24.21 -2.63
CA GLY A 376 5.18 22.81 -2.43
C GLY A 376 5.71 21.93 -3.56
N THR A 377 6.28 20.77 -3.24
CA THR A 377 6.75 19.78 -4.23
C THR A 377 5.61 18.95 -4.84
N GLY A 378 4.40 18.95 -4.25
CA GLY A 378 3.29 18.12 -4.69
C GLY A 378 3.49 16.61 -4.50
N LEU A 379 4.55 16.17 -3.82
CA LEU A 379 4.85 14.75 -3.59
C LEU A 379 4.29 14.22 -2.26
N GLY A 380 4.05 15.10 -1.28
CA GLY A 380 3.69 14.69 0.08
C GLY A 380 2.41 13.86 0.18
N LEU A 381 1.33 14.25 -0.51
CA LEU A 381 0.06 13.51 -0.49
C LEU A 381 0.12 12.23 -1.32
N MET A 382 0.88 12.20 -2.40
CA MET A 382 1.16 10.96 -3.14
C MET A 382 1.88 9.93 -2.26
N ILE A 383 2.88 10.36 -1.47
CA ILE A 383 3.59 9.50 -0.52
C ILE A 383 2.62 8.99 0.55
N VAL A 384 1.75 9.84 1.09
CA VAL A 384 0.70 9.44 2.05
C VAL A 384 -0.20 8.36 1.46
N HIS A 385 -0.75 8.59 0.27
CA HIS A 385 -1.63 7.64 -0.41
C HIS A 385 -0.94 6.28 -0.62
N ARG A 386 0.32 6.29 -1.06
CA ARG A 386 1.10 5.07 -1.27
C ARG A 386 1.32 4.31 0.04
N ILE A 387 1.80 4.98 1.10
CA ILE A 387 2.08 4.33 2.39
C ILE A 387 0.81 3.68 2.94
N ILE A 388 -0.33 4.38 2.91
CA ILE A 388 -1.59 3.83 3.40
C ILE A 388 -2.03 2.63 2.56
N ARG A 389 -1.91 2.68 1.24
CA ARG A 389 -2.19 1.54 0.35
C ARG A 389 -1.26 0.35 0.63
N ASP A 390 0.04 0.60 0.81
CA ASP A 390 1.03 -0.44 1.09
C ASP A 390 0.81 -1.09 2.48
N HIS A 391 0.05 -0.45 3.38
CA HIS A 391 -0.45 -1.00 4.64
C HIS A 391 -1.83 -1.68 4.53
N GLY A 392 -2.37 -1.85 3.31
CA GLY A 392 -3.72 -2.39 3.10
C GLY A 392 -4.85 -1.45 3.53
N GLY A 393 -4.51 -0.18 3.81
CA GLY A 393 -5.44 0.83 4.30
C GLY A 393 -6.16 1.60 3.18
N ARG A 394 -7.00 2.55 3.62
CA ARG A 394 -7.76 3.45 2.74
C ARG A 394 -7.61 4.90 3.23
N ILE A 395 -7.61 5.85 2.28
CA ILE A 395 -7.60 7.29 2.58
C ILE A 395 -8.80 7.96 1.94
N MET A 396 -9.47 8.82 2.70
CA MET A 396 -10.57 9.65 2.23
C MET A 396 -10.33 11.10 2.63
N VAL A 397 -10.85 12.03 1.83
CA VAL A 397 -10.72 13.47 2.05
C VAL A 397 -12.08 14.11 1.99
N GLU A 398 -12.45 14.82 3.03
CA GLU A 398 -13.76 15.47 3.18
C GLU A 398 -13.58 16.94 3.55
N PRO A 399 -14.52 17.81 3.17
CA PRO A 399 -14.52 19.19 3.62
C PRO A 399 -14.89 19.25 5.11
N ASN A 400 -14.16 20.06 5.88
CA ASN A 400 -14.51 20.37 7.25
C ASN A 400 -15.53 21.54 7.33
N GLN A 401 -16.28 21.62 8.41
CA GLN A 401 -17.25 22.70 8.63
C GLN A 401 -16.78 23.61 9.80
N PRO A 402 -16.88 24.94 9.68
CA PRO A 402 -17.41 25.71 8.55
C PRO A 402 -16.44 25.84 7.37
N SER A 403 -15.14 25.56 7.55
CA SER A 403 -14.09 25.56 6.54
C SER A 403 -12.98 24.60 6.95
N GLY A 404 -12.15 24.12 5.98
CA GLY A 404 -11.00 23.26 6.25
C GLY A 404 -11.10 21.91 5.55
N THR A 405 -10.24 20.99 5.97
CA THR A 405 -10.12 19.64 5.39
C THR A 405 -10.07 18.60 6.49
N ILE A 406 -10.70 17.45 6.24
CA ILE A 406 -10.60 16.24 7.06
C ILE A 406 -9.94 15.16 6.21
N PHE A 407 -8.77 14.70 6.63
CA PHE A 407 -8.16 13.47 6.12
C PHE A 407 -8.54 12.31 7.03
N ARG A 408 -9.16 11.28 6.47
CA ARG A 408 -9.57 10.05 7.16
C ARG A 408 -8.75 8.90 6.61
N LEU A 409 -8.04 8.22 7.50
CA LEU A 409 -7.17 7.10 7.17
C LEU A 409 -7.70 5.86 7.91
N TRP A 410 -7.95 4.79 7.18
CA TRP A 410 -8.32 3.51 7.75
C TRP A 410 -7.17 2.53 7.58
N LEU A 411 -6.83 1.80 8.65
CA LEU A 411 -5.76 0.82 8.68
C LEU A 411 -6.32 -0.50 9.20
N PRO A 412 -6.09 -1.64 8.54
CA PRO A 412 -6.61 -2.94 8.94
C PRO A 412 -5.90 -3.47 10.19
N LEU A 413 -6.63 -4.25 11.01
CA LEU A 413 -6.08 -4.96 12.16
C LEU A 413 -5.38 -6.27 11.76
N PHE A 414 -5.80 -6.86 10.63
CA PHE A 414 -5.26 -8.11 10.12
C PHE A 414 -4.75 -7.92 8.70
N GLU A 415 -3.72 -8.68 8.32
CA GLU A 415 -3.32 -8.75 6.92
C GLU A 415 -4.44 -9.44 6.11
N GLU A 416 -4.57 -9.08 4.82
CA GLU A 416 -5.61 -9.66 3.95
C GLU A 416 -5.51 -11.19 3.85
N GLN A 417 -4.32 -11.77 4.12
CA GLN A 417 -4.11 -13.22 4.25
C GLN A 417 -4.71 -13.80 5.53
N ASP A 418 -4.70 -13.05 6.64
CA ASP A 418 -5.28 -13.49 7.91
C ASP A 418 -6.82 -13.34 7.94
N ARG A 419 -7.40 -12.44 7.15
CA ARG A 419 -8.85 -12.32 6.98
C ARG A 419 -9.52 -13.59 6.46
N LEU A 420 -8.79 -14.39 5.68
CA LEU A 420 -9.30 -15.67 5.16
C LEU A 420 -9.27 -16.80 6.20
N LEU A 421 -8.62 -16.56 7.35
CA LEU A 421 -8.50 -17.54 8.45
C LEU A 421 -9.21 -17.10 9.73
N GLY A 422 -9.62 -15.84 9.88
CA GLY A 422 -10.04 -15.23 11.14
C GLY A 422 -11.52 -14.92 11.32
N ASP A 423 -12.36 -14.97 10.28
CA ASP A 423 -13.76 -14.52 10.34
C ASP A 423 -14.77 -15.58 10.84
N VAL A 424 -14.35 -16.51 11.70
CA VAL A 424 -15.24 -17.57 12.21
C VAL A 424 -15.57 -17.43 13.71
N SER A 425 -15.00 -16.44 14.45
CA SER A 425 -15.12 -16.51 15.91
C SER A 425 -16.01 -15.48 16.60
N ASP A 426 -16.67 -14.52 15.94
CA ASP A 426 -17.50 -13.54 16.67
C ASP A 426 -18.84 -13.22 15.99
N THR A 427 -19.73 -14.23 15.95
CA THR A 427 -21.16 -13.95 15.89
C THR A 427 -21.91 -14.88 16.85
N GLN A 428 -21.67 -14.70 18.15
CA GLN A 428 -22.59 -15.10 19.21
C GLN A 428 -22.78 -13.92 20.16
N CYS A 429 -23.83 -13.15 19.91
CA CYS A 429 -24.77 -12.63 20.91
C CYS A 429 -26.03 -12.12 20.20
#